data_89ae120eac566a8eabc314eeea8c2bee
#
_entry.id   89ae120eac566a8eabc314eeea8c2bee
#
_cell.length_a   1.000
_cell.length_b   1.000
_cell.length_c   1.000
_cell.angle_alpha   90.00
_cell.angle_beta   90.00
_cell.angle_gamma   90.00
#
_symmetry.space_group_name_H-M   'P 1'
#
loop_
_entity.id
_entity.type
_entity.pdbx_description
1 polymer ?
#
loop_
_entity_poly.entity_id
_entity_poly.type
_entity_poly.pdbx_seq_one_letter_code
_entity_poly.pdbx_strand_id
1 'polypeptide(L)'
;ASDVYKRQERDLNDFPEIVLWKVRPCDAAGFAPLTGIFNWDYKDDIYNARRDKITLVSFSCTRCDEYCFCTSVHGGPGNTEGSDIQVTELPDRSALVEILTPKGKSLIERFVQETTPADGIDKETYLASVPVRFKLEQLREKLEGAFDSPIWKQQSERCLGCGACAFVCPTCACFDIQEDARGSSGSRIRCWDSCGFSLFTQHTSGHNPRP
;
A
#
# COMPACT_ATOMS: atom_id res chain seq x y z
N ALA A 1 -10.91 -20.58 40.73
CA ALA A 1 -10.14 -20.90 39.52
C ALA A 1 -10.82 -20.31 38.24
N SER A 2 -11.37 -19.11 38.29
CA SER A 2 -12.18 -18.57 37.21
C SER A 2 -11.64 -17.30 36.54
N ASP A 3 -10.43 -16.86 36.80
CA ASP A 3 -9.91 -15.58 36.27
C ASP A 3 -8.54 -15.68 35.58
N VAL A 4 -8.25 -16.79 34.90
CA VAL A 4 -6.92 -16.99 34.33
C VAL A 4 -6.65 -16.24 33.04
N TYR A 5 -7.70 -15.75 32.34
CA TYR A 5 -7.54 -15.05 31.05
C TYR A 5 -8.40 -13.81 30.98
N LYS A 6 -7.90 -12.67 31.44
CA LYS A 6 -8.45 -11.38 31.01
C LYS A 6 -7.91 -11.05 29.64
N ARG A 7 -8.73 -11.24 28.61
CA ARG A 7 -8.44 -10.74 27.28
C ARG A 7 -8.71 -9.23 27.28
N GLN A 8 -7.66 -8.43 27.13
CA GLN A 8 -7.79 -7.02 26.82
C GLN A 8 -7.67 -6.87 25.29
N GLU A 9 -8.72 -6.39 24.67
CA GLU A 9 -8.68 -5.98 23.28
C GLU A 9 -8.13 -4.56 23.21
N ARG A 10 -7.34 -4.27 22.17
CA ARG A 10 -6.86 -2.91 21.92
C ARG A 10 -8.06 -2.01 21.62
N ASP A 11 -8.10 -0.82 22.21
CA ASP A 11 -9.09 0.17 21.82
C ASP A 11 -8.75 0.66 20.41
N LEU A 12 -9.68 0.44 19.48
CA LEU A 12 -9.51 0.82 18.07
C LEU A 12 -9.54 2.34 17.88
N ASN A 13 -10.02 3.09 18.87
CA ASN A 13 -10.02 4.55 18.84
C ASN A 13 -8.64 5.17 19.16
N ASP A 14 -7.73 4.38 19.79
CA ASP A 14 -6.40 4.84 20.20
C ASP A 14 -5.41 5.01 19.03
N PHE A 15 -5.81 4.68 17.80
CA PHE A 15 -4.91 4.90 16.67
C PHE A 15 -4.78 6.40 16.36
N PRO A 16 -3.55 6.89 16.21
CA PRO A 16 -3.31 8.30 15.87
C PRO A 16 -3.78 8.61 14.44
N GLU A 17 -4.20 9.85 14.24
CA GLU A 17 -4.38 10.39 12.88
C GLU A 17 -3.01 10.52 12.21
N ILE A 18 -2.90 10.06 10.98
CA ILE A 18 -1.65 10.05 10.20
C ILE A 18 -1.92 10.69 8.84
N VAL A 19 -1.07 11.61 8.44
CA VAL A 19 -1.03 12.13 7.08
C VAL A 19 0.14 11.49 6.36
N LEU A 20 -0.14 10.72 5.31
CA LEU A 20 0.89 10.22 4.40
C LEU A 20 1.11 11.27 3.30
N TRP A 21 2.26 11.90 3.37
CA TRP A 21 2.62 13.01 2.51
C TRP A 21 3.51 12.58 1.35
N LYS A 22 3.24 13.14 0.18
CA LYS A 22 4.02 12.90 -1.05
C LYS A 22 3.99 11.45 -1.53
N VAL A 23 2.83 10.81 -1.37
CA VAL A 23 2.58 9.45 -1.88
C VAL A 23 2.49 9.50 -3.41
N ARG A 24 3.03 8.51 -4.12
CA ARG A 24 2.84 8.41 -5.57
C ARG A 24 1.42 7.93 -5.88
N PRO A 25 0.83 8.32 -7.02
CA PRO A 25 -0.50 7.85 -7.43
C PRO A 25 -0.63 6.32 -7.47
N CYS A 26 0.39 5.60 -7.93
CA CYS A 26 0.42 4.14 -7.92
C CYS A 26 0.42 3.54 -6.52
N ASP A 27 1.09 4.17 -5.55
CA ASP A 27 1.12 3.71 -4.17
C ASP A 27 -0.22 4.00 -3.46
N ALA A 28 -0.83 5.16 -3.74
CA ALA A 28 -2.17 5.49 -3.24
C ALA A 28 -3.22 4.50 -3.75
N ALA A 29 -3.21 4.17 -5.05
CA ALA A 29 -4.08 3.17 -5.65
C ALA A 29 -3.88 1.76 -5.04
N GLY A 30 -2.68 1.44 -4.56
CA GLY A 30 -2.37 0.17 -3.90
C GLY A 30 -3.15 -0.09 -2.61
N PHE A 31 -3.71 0.93 -1.97
CA PHE A 31 -4.56 0.75 -0.78
C PHE A 31 -5.88 0.04 -1.08
N ALA A 32 -6.42 0.17 -2.29
CA ALA A 32 -7.68 -0.50 -2.66
C ALA A 32 -7.55 -2.03 -2.65
N PRO A 33 -6.59 -2.66 -3.36
CA PRO A 33 -6.39 -4.11 -3.28
C PRO A 33 -5.97 -4.59 -1.89
N LEU A 34 -5.18 -3.80 -1.14
CA LEU A 34 -4.82 -4.14 0.23
C LEU A 34 -6.06 -4.19 1.13
N THR A 35 -6.94 -3.19 1.04
CA THR A 35 -8.22 -3.15 1.75
C THR A 35 -9.11 -4.34 1.35
N GLY A 36 -9.11 -4.72 0.08
CA GLY A 36 -9.83 -5.88 -0.41
C GLY A 36 -9.38 -7.18 0.27
N ILE A 37 -8.07 -7.38 0.42
CA ILE A 37 -7.51 -8.57 1.08
C ILE A 37 -7.91 -8.64 2.55
N PHE A 38 -7.79 -7.54 3.30
CA PHE A 38 -8.14 -7.50 4.72
C PHE A 38 -9.65 -7.53 5.01
N ASN A 39 -10.48 -7.42 3.99
CA ASN A 39 -11.95 -7.47 4.12
C ASN A 39 -12.60 -8.57 3.26
N TRP A 40 -11.83 -9.53 2.77
CA TRP A 40 -12.32 -10.58 1.88
C TRP A 40 -13.35 -11.48 2.58
N ASP A 41 -12.91 -12.28 3.57
CA ASP A 41 -13.78 -13.20 4.31
C ASP A 41 -14.35 -12.57 5.58
N TYR A 42 -13.51 -11.82 6.28
CA TYR A 42 -13.83 -11.12 7.51
C TYR A 42 -13.37 -9.67 7.42
N LYS A 43 -14.13 -8.77 8.03
CA LYS A 43 -13.69 -7.39 8.22
C LYS A 43 -12.60 -7.38 9.29
N ASP A 44 -11.39 -6.98 8.90
CA ASP A 44 -10.30 -6.76 9.84
C ASP A 44 -10.45 -5.40 10.50
N ASP A 45 -11.05 -5.39 11.69
CA ASP A 45 -11.36 -4.16 12.42
C ASP A 45 -10.10 -3.35 12.76
N ILE A 46 -8.97 -4.01 13.05
CA ILE A 46 -7.69 -3.35 13.34
C ILE A 46 -7.15 -2.65 12.10
N TYR A 47 -7.16 -3.34 10.97
CA TYR A 47 -6.75 -2.74 9.70
C TYR A 47 -7.65 -1.54 9.35
N ASN A 48 -8.96 -1.72 9.40
CA ASN A 48 -9.92 -0.70 9.03
C ASN A 48 -9.82 0.53 9.93
N ALA A 49 -9.75 0.35 11.26
CA ALA A 49 -9.59 1.45 12.20
C ALA A 49 -8.30 2.26 11.94
N ARG A 50 -7.20 1.59 11.60
CA ARG A 50 -5.96 2.27 11.21
C ARG A 50 -6.09 2.98 9.86
N ARG A 51 -6.69 2.33 8.86
CA ARG A 51 -6.90 2.90 7.52
C ARG A 51 -7.79 4.16 7.58
N ASP A 52 -8.79 4.14 8.44
CA ASP A 52 -9.68 5.28 8.64
C ASP A 52 -9.00 6.50 9.26
N LYS A 53 -7.90 6.30 9.99
CA LYS A 53 -7.08 7.39 10.57
C LYS A 53 -6.03 7.93 9.60
N ILE A 54 -5.85 7.33 8.42
CA ILE A 54 -4.87 7.77 7.43
C ILE A 54 -5.52 8.72 6.43
N THR A 55 -4.92 9.89 6.25
CA THR A 55 -5.21 10.82 5.14
C THR A 55 -4.08 10.76 4.13
N LEU A 56 -4.41 10.50 2.87
CA LEU A 56 -3.45 10.33 1.77
C LEU A 56 -3.34 11.61 0.94
N VAL A 57 -2.16 12.21 0.94
CA VAL A 57 -1.80 13.33 0.07
C VAL A 57 -0.85 12.82 -1.02
N SER A 58 -1.40 12.56 -2.19
CA SER A 58 -0.60 12.13 -3.34
C SER A 58 -0.05 13.29 -4.13
N PHE A 59 1.07 13.05 -4.79
CA PHE A 59 1.69 13.99 -5.72
C PHE A 59 1.70 13.39 -7.12
N SER A 60 1.16 14.12 -8.09
CA SER A 60 1.22 13.73 -9.50
C SER A 60 2.66 13.54 -9.95
N CYS A 61 2.90 12.55 -10.80
CA CYS A 61 4.22 12.33 -11.35
C CYS A 61 4.47 13.24 -12.55
N THR A 62 5.38 14.20 -12.40
CA THR A 62 5.87 15.07 -13.49
C THR A 62 7.05 14.45 -14.23
N ARG A 63 7.62 13.36 -13.69
CA ARG A 63 8.72 12.58 -14.27
C ARG A 63 8.45 11.10 -14.07
N CYS A 64 8.89 10.30 -15.02
CA CYS A 64 8.89 8.84 -14.91
C CYS A 64 10.29 8.29 -15.18
N ASP A 65 10.50 7.04 -14.81
CA ASP A 65 11.71 6.27 -15.11
C ASP A 65 11.39 5.03 -15.97
N GLU A 66 12.40 4.24 -16.25
CA GLU A 66 12.28 3.02 -17.05
C GLU A 66 11.48 1.90 -16.38
N TYR A 67 11.22 1.98 -15.09
CA TYR A 67 10.45 0.99 -14.31
C TYR A 67 8.99 1.37 -14.14
N CYS A 68 8.60 2.59 -14.50
CA CYS A 68 7.22 3.03 -14.42
C CYS A 68 6.32 2.25 -15.39
N PHE A 69 5.22 1.68 -14.88
CA PHE A 69 4.25 0.90 -15.65
C PHE A 69 2.79 1.13 -15.24
N CYS A 70 2.50 2.21 -14.50
CA CYS A 70 1.14 2.50 -14.01
C CYS A 70 0.09 2.48 -15.12
N THR A 71 0.42 2.99 -16.33
CA THR A 71 -0.45 2.96 -17.51
C THR A 71 -0.75 1.56 -18.03
N SER A 72 0.09 0.57 -17.73
CA SER A 72 -0.13 -0.83 -18.10
C SER A 72 -1.14 -1.55 -17.19
N VAL A 73 -1.47 -0.95 -16.05
CA VAL A 73 -2.39 -1.50 -15.04
C VAL A 73 -3.57 -0.55 -14.75
N HIS A 74 -4.02 0.16 -15.79
CA HIS A 74 -5.16 1.09 -15.75
C HIS A 74 -5.00 2.29 -14.80
N GLY A 75 -3.77 2.57 -14.36
CA GLY A 75 -3.44 3.78 -13.62
C GLY A 75 -2.85 4.87 -14.51
N GLY A 76 -2.20 5.85 -13.89
CA GLY A 76 -1.54 6.96 -14.59
C GLY A 76 -0.79 7.87 -13.64
N PRO A 77 0.06 8.76 -14.16
CA PRO A 77 0.85 9.69 -13.35
C PRO A 77 0.00 10.71 -12.60
N GLY A 78 -1.21 10.98 -13.05
CA GLY A 78 -2.20 11.87 -12.40
C GLY A 78 -3.40 11.14 -11.81
N ASN A 79 -3.34 9.78 -11.64
CA ASN A 79 -4.43 9.01 -11.07
C ASN A 79 -4.71 9.47 -9.63
N THR A 80 -5.99 9.70 -9.31
CA THR A 80 -6.46 10.19 -8.00
C THR A 80 -6.96 9.08 -7.09
N GLU A 81 -7.05 7.85 -7.60
CA GLU A 81 -7.58 6.71 -6.84
C GLU A 81 -6.84 6.51 -5.52
N GLY A 82 -7.58 6.34 -4.44
CA GLY A 82 -7.05 6.12 -3.10
C GLY A 82 -6.54 7.38 -2.38
N SER A 83 -6.47 8.52 -3.07
CA SER A 83 -6.00 9.79 -2.51
C SER A 83 -7.14 10.60 -1.90
N ASP A 84 -6.84 11.32 -0.82
CA ASP A 84 -7.74 12.32 -0.22
C ASP A 84 -7.48 13.72 -0.79
N ILE A 85 -6.23 13.99 -1.12
CA ILE A 85 -5.75 15.20 -1.80
C ILE A 85 -4.74 14.78 -2.84
N GLN A 86 -4.78 15.40 -4.02
CA GLN A 86 -3.70 15.31 -4.99
C GLN A 86 -3.07 16.68 -5.23
N VAL A 87 -1.75 16.71 -5.26
CA VAL A 87 -0.94 17.90 -5.50
C VAL A 87 -0.17 17.71 -6.80
N THR A 88 -0.27 18.68 -7.70
CA THR A 88 0.55 18.74 -8.92
C THR A 88 1.46 19.96 -8.83
N GLU A 89 2.78 19.71 -8.79
CA GLU A 89 3.80 20.78 -8.77
C GLU A 89 3.87 21.44 -10.15
N LEU A 90 3.78 22.76 -10.18
CA LEU A 90 3.85 23.56 -11.41
C LEU A 90 5.25 24.14 -11.62
N PRO A 91 5.63 24.53 -12.85
CA PRO A 91 6.96 25.03 -13.17
C PRO A 91 7.37 26.32 -12.44
N ASP A 92 6.39 27.15 -12.11
CA ASP A 92 6.56 28.41 -11.37
C ASP A 92 6.72 28.23 -9.85
N ARG A 93 6.82 26.98 -9.38
CA ARG A 93 6.85 26.55 -7.98
C ARG A 93 5.53 26.72 -7.22
N SER A 94 4.46 27.05 -7.89
CA SER A 94 3.12 26.92 -7.31
C SER A 94 2.66 25.45 -7.36
N ALA A 95 1.54 25.15 -6.73
CA ALA A 95 0.97 23.81 -6.72
C ALA A 95 -0.52 23.87 -7.01
N LEU A 96 -0.97 23.03 -7.93
CA LEU A 96 -2.39 22.73 -8.11
C LEU A 96 -2.80 21.70 -7.06
N VAL A 97 -3.82 22.03 -6.26
CA VAL A 97 -4.33 21.15 -5.19
C VAL A 97 -5.74 20.73 -5.52
N GLU A 98 -5.94 19.43 -5.69
CA GLU A 98 -7.24 18.81 -5.90
C GLU A 98 -7.72 18.16 -4.60
N ILE A 99 -8.85 18.61 -4.08
CA ILE A 99 -9.47 18.08 -2.87
C ILE A 99 -10.47 17.01 -3.30
N LEU A 100 -10.21 15.75 -2.95
CA LEU A 100 -10.92 14.58 -3.49
C LEU A 100 -11.94 13.99 -2.51
N THR A 101 -11.70 14.15 -1.21
CA THR A 101 -12.56 13.58 -0.15
C THR A 101 -12.85 14.58 0.96
N PRO A 102 -13.87 14.32 1.81
CA PRO A 102 -14.13 15.12 3.00
C PRO A 102 -12.94 15.17 3.99
N LYS A 103 -12.14 14.09 4.08
CA LYS A 103 -10.90 14.09 4.89
C LYS A 103 -9.89 15.09 4.34
N GLY A 104 -9.69 15.08 3.02
CA GLY A 104 -8.82 16.02 2.35
C GLY A 104 -9.27 17.46 2.57
N LYS A 105 -10.57 17.74 2.47
CA LYS A 105 -11.13 19.05 2.75
C LYS A 105 -10.84 19.50 4.18
N SER A 106 -11.11 18.65 5.16
CA SER A 106 -10.85 18.96 6.57
C SER A 106 -9.36 19.24 6.85
N LEU A 107 -8.46 18.51 6.18
CA LEU A 107 -7.03 18.74 6.31
C LEU A 107 -6.62 20.12 5.76
N ILE A 108 -7.08 20.46 4.55
CA ILE A 108 -6.75 21.76 3.92
C ILE A 108 -7.28 22.93 4.74
N GLU A 109 -8.51 22.87 5.23
CA GLU A 109 -9.12 23.93 6.06
C GLU A 109 -8.32 24.21 7.35
N ARG A 110 -7.59 23.23 7.86
CA ARG A 110 -6.76 23.39 9.07
C ARG A 110 -5.41 24.06 8.81
N PHE A 111 -4.85 23.91 7.60
CA PHE A 111 -3.44 24.25 7.34
C PHE A 111 -3.24 25.26 6.23
N VAL A 112 -4.22 25.51 5.38
CA VAL A 112 -4.06 26.41 4.23
C VAL A 112 -4.94 27.62 4.40
N GLN A 113 -4.31 28.76 4.65
CA GLN A 113 -5.00 30.04 4.84
C GLN A 113 -5.19 30.81 3.53
N GLU A 114 -4.39 30.51 2.51
CA GLU A 114 -4.40 31.21 1.23
C GLU A 114 -4.46 30.22 0.07
N THR A 115 -5.61 30.10 -0.54
CA THR A 115 -5.80 29.38 -1.82
C THR A 115 -6.49 30.31 -2.79
N THR A 116 -6.06 30.27 -4.04
CA THR A 116 -6.77 30.93 -5.15
C THR A 116 -7.43 29.87 -6.04
N PRO A 117 -8.60 30.16 -6.63
CA PRO A 117 -9.18 29.27 -7.63
C PRO A 117 -8.18 29.01 -8.75
N ALA A 118 -8.08 27.75 -9.18
CA ALA A 118 -7.16 27.30 -10.23
C ALA A 118 -7.85 27.25 -11.60
N ASP A 119 -8.60 28.29 -11.94
CA ASP A 119 -9.35 28.32 -13.18
C ASP A 119 -8.42 28.28 -14.42
N GLY A 120 -8.68 27.33 -15.33
CA GLY A 120 -7.95 27.21 -16.59
C GLY A 120 -6.60 26.49 -16.52
N ILE A 121 -6.25 25.90 -15.38
CA ILE A 121 -5.04 25.05 -15.26
C ILE A 121 -5.42 23.62 -15.59
N ASP A 122 -4.87 23.10 -16.71
CA ASP A 122 -4.97 21.70 -17.07
C ASP A 122 -3.76 20.93 -16.55
N LYS A 123 -3.95 20.10 -15.53
CA LYS A 123 -2.88 19.31 -14.93
C LYS A 123 -2.23 18.32 -15.89
N GLU A 124 -2.98 17.81 -16.87
CA GLU A 124 -2.48 16.81 -17.83
C GLU A 124 -1.26 17.33 -18.61
N THR A 125 -1.18 18.64 -18.81
CA THR A 125 -0.03 19.29 -19.44
C THR A 125 1.29 19.11 -18.69
N TYR A 126 1.22 18.87 -17.37
CA TYR A 126 2.39 18.77 -16.49
C TYR A 126 2.74 17.32 -16.12
N LEU A 127 1.90 16.37 -16.51
CA LEU A 127 2.12 14.96 -16.14
C LEU A 127 3.21 14.31 -16.99
N ALA A 128 3.88 13.34 -16.38
CA ALA A 128 4.85 12.51 -17.07
C ALA A 128 4.18 11.66 -18.18
N SER A 129 4.83 11.52 -19.31
CA SER A 129 4.42 10.57 -20.33
C SER A 129 4.97 9.18 -20.00
N VAL A 130 4.11 8.31 -19.46
CA VAL A 130 4.47 6.93 -19.12
C VAL A 130 4.02 6.00 -20.22
N PRO A 131 4.93 5.28 -20.90
CA PRO A 131 4.54 4.36 -21.97
C PRO A 131 3.86 3.11 -21.41
N VAL A 132 2.90 2.55 -22.16
CA VAL A 132 2.35 1.22 -21.86
C VAL A 132 3.43 0.18 -22.15
N ARG A 133 3.83 -0.57 -21.12
CA ARG A 133 4.93 -1.56 -21.18
C ARG A 133 4.43 -2.95 -21.54
N PHE A 134 3.23 -3.29 -21.10
CA PHE A 134 2.59 -4.60 -21.34
C PHE A 134 1.06 -4.45 -21.31
N LYS A 135 0.38 -5.44 -21.85
CA LYS A 135 -1.07 -5.57 -21.75
C LYS A 135 -1.41 -6.57 -20.67
N LEU A 136 -2.28 -6.20 -19.72
CA LEU A 136 -2.60 -6.99 -18.55
C LEU A 136 -3.18 -8.36 -18.91
N GLU A 137 -4.03 -8.42 -19.95
CA GLU A 137 -4.64 -9.66 -20.43
C GLU A 137 -3.57 -10.66 -20.91
N GLN A 138 -2.60 -10.18 -21.68
CA GLN A 138 -1.49 -11.02 -22.15
C GLN A 138 -0.56 -11.50 -21.02
N LEU A 139 -0.41 -10.67 -19.97
CA LEU A 139 0.38 -11.05 -18.80
C LEU A 139 -0.29 -12.21 -18.07
N ARG A 140 -1.61 -12.15 -17.89
CA ARG A 140 -2.38 -13.18 -17.22
C ARG A 140 -2.25 -14.55 -17.94
N GLU A 141 -2.47 -14.57 -19.24
CA GLU A 141 -2.29 -15.79 -20.07
C GLU A 141 -0.89 -16.39 -19.94
N LYS A 142 0.15 -15.53 -19.97
CA LYS A 142 1.54 -15.97 -19.81
C LYS A 142 1.80 -16.55 -18.43
N LEU A 143 1.23 -15.98 -17.36
CA LEU A 143 1.40 -16.46 -16.00
C LEU A 143 0.71 -17.80 -15.77
N GLU A 144 -0.48 -18.00 -16.33
CA GLU A 144 -1.20 -19.28 -16.24
C GLU A 144 -0.39 -20.45 -16.84
N GLY A 145 0.37 -20.20 -17.90
CA GLY A 145 1.25 -21.21 -18.54
C GLY A 145 2.68 -21.27 -18.00
N ALA A 146 3.03 -20.43 -17.02
CA ALA A 146 4.41 -20.25 -16.61
C ALA A 146 4.79 -20.93 -15.28
N PHE A 147 3.96 -21.84 -14.74
CA PHE A 147 4.22 -22.45 -13.43
C PHE A 147 5.60 -23.14 -13.36
N ASP A 148 5.96 -23.94 -14.37
CA ASP A 148 7.25 -24.63 -14.46
C ASP A 148 8.32 -23.85 -15.25
N SER A 149 8.11 -22.55 -15.46
CA SER A 149 9.03 -21.73 -16.24
C SER A 149 10.36 -21.53 -15.52
N PRO A 150 11.51 -21.68 -16.23
CA PRO A 150 12.83 -21.44 -15.65
C PRO A 150 13.05 -19.99 -15.23
N ILE A 151 12.17 -19.07 -15.63
CA ILE A 151 12.25 -17.65 -15.22
C ILE A 151 12.16 -17.49 -13.70
N TRP A 152 11.38 -18.32 -13.02
CA TRP A 152 11.24 -18.25 -11.57
C TRP A 152 12.56 -18.54 -10.88
N LYS A 153 13.27 -19.59 -11.33
CA LYS A 153 14.60 -19.91 -10.83
C LYS A 153 15.59 -18.78 -11.11
N GLN A 154 15.63 -18.27 -12.33
CA GLN A 154 16.54 -17.18 -12.71
C GLN A 154 16.31 -15.90 -11.89
N GLN A 155 15.06 -15.58 -11.56
CA GLN A 155 14.76 -14.41 -10.74
C GLN A 155 15.05 -14.67 -9.25
N SER A 156 14.75 -15.86 -8.73
CA SER A 156 15.02 -16.21 -7.33
C SER A 156 16.50 -16.29 -7.00
N GLU A 157 17.36 -16.69 -7.93
CA GLU A 157 18.83 -16.71 -7.76
C GLU A 157 19.43 -15.32 -7.48
N ARG A 158 18.73 -14.23 -7.79
CA ARG A 158 19.13 -12.86 -7.47
C ARG A 158 18.64 -12.40 -6.10
N CYS A 159 17.82 -13.19 -5.43
CA CYS A 159 17.22 -12.83 -4.16
C CYS A 159 18.18 -13.04 -3.01
N LEU A 160 18.42 -11.99 -2.23
CA LEU A 160 19.25 -12.03 -1.02
C LEU A 160 18.42 -12.32 0.25
N GLY A 161 17.11 -12.51 0.15
CA GLY A 161 16.22 -12.71 1.29
C GLY A 161 16.10 -11.50 2.23
N CYS A 162 16.38 -10.30 1.76
CA CYS A 162 16.43 -9.09 2.59
C CYS A 162 15.05 -8.49 2.92
N GLY A 163 13.95 -8.94 2.29
CA GLY A 163 12.60 -8.44 2.52
C GLY A 163 12.29 -7.03 1.99
N ALA A 164 13.23 -6.35 1.33
CA ALA A 164 13.03 -4.99 0.84
C ALA A 164 11.83 -4.86 -0.10
N CYS A 165 11.58 -5.86 -0.96
CA CYS A 165 10.43 -5.88 -1.86
C CYS A 165 9.10 -5.88 -1.11
N ALA A 166 8.99 -6.60 0.01
CA ALA A 166 7.80 -6.63 0.85
C ALA A 166 7.64 -5.32 1.64
N PHE A 167 8.76 -4.72 2.05
CA PHE A 167 8.74 -3.48 2.82
C PHE A 167 8.27 -2.28 1.99
N VAL A 168 8.67 -2.20 0.71
CA VAL A 168 8.34 -1.05 -0.15
C VAL A 168 7.03 -1.22 -0.91
N CYS A 169 6.49 -2.44 -1.02
CA CYS A 169 5.28 -2.68 -1.80
C CYS A 169 4.02 -2.31 -1.00
N PRO A 170 3.20 -1.36 -1.48
CA PRO A 170 1.99 -0.92 -0.77
C PRO A 170 0.90 -1.99 -0.70
N THR A 171 1.01 -3.05 -1.49
CA THR A 171 0.04 -4.17 -1.54
C THR A 171 0.52 -5.41 -0.80
N CYS A 172 1.65 -5.36 -0.09
CA CYS A 172 2.14 -6.50 0.67
C CYS A 172 1.27 -6.71 1.93
N ALA A 173 0.54 -7.85 1.95
CA ALA A 173 -0.40 -8.19 3.01
C ALA A 173 0.08 -9.37 3.89
N CYS A 174 1.28 -9.89 3.66
CA CYS A 174 1.83 -11.01 4.42
C CYS A 174 2.11 -10.63 5.86
N PHE A 175 1.67 -11.45 6.81
CA PHE A 175 1.95 -11.25 8.24
C PHE A 175 2.10 -12.59 8.95
N ASP A 176 2.77 -12.57 10.10
CA ASP A 176 2.88 -13.66 11.05
C ASP A 176 2.17 -13.31 12.36
N ILE A 177 1.72 -14.34 13.09
CA ILE A 177 1.13 -14.22 14.42
C ILE A 177 2.14 -14.76 15.42
N GLN A 178 2.65 -13.86 16.26
CA GLN A 178 3.62 -14.20 17.30
C GLN A 178 2.99 -14.07 18.68
N GLU A 179 3.44 -14.91 19.61
CA GLU A 179 3.04 -14.86 21.01
C GLU A 179 4.25 -14.44 21.87
N ASP A 180 4.14 -13.30 22.53
CA ASP A 180 5.09 -12.86 23.58
C ASP A 180 4.48 -13.21 24.93
N ALA A 181 4.85 -14.39 25.45
CA ALA A 181 4.35 -14.91 26.71
C ALA A 181 5.39 -14.76 27.82
N ARG A 182 4.98 -14.19 28.96
CA ARG A 182 5.81 -14.03 30.18
C ARG A 182 5.05 -14.52 31.37
N GLY A 183 5.36 -15.75 31.81
CA GLY A 183 4.68 -16.38 32.93
C GLY A 183 3.19 -16.62 32.67
N SER A 184 2.31 -15.98 33.43
CA SER A 184 0.85 -16.08 33.30
C SER A 184 0.22 -14.98 32.43
N SER A 185 1.02 -14.09 31.87
CA SER A 185 0.58 -13.02 31.02
C SER A 185 1.29 -13.07 29.67
N GLY A 186 0.66 -12.52 28.63
CA GLY A 186 1.26 -12.46 27.31
C GLY A 186 0.43 -11.63 26.35
N SER A 187 1.01 -11.35 25.19
CA SER A 187 0.33 -10.67 24.10
C SER A 187 0.48 -11.48 22.82
N ARG A 188 -0.59 -11.48 22.03
CA ARG A 188 -0.56 -11.99 20.66
C ARG A 188 -0.37 -10.81 19.74
N ILE A 189 0.71 -10.85 18.95
CA ILE A 189 1.15 -9.75 18.11
C ILE A 189 1.06 -10.19 16.66
N ARG A 190 0.50 -9.34 15.80
CA ARG A 190 0.55 -9.49 14.35
C ARG A 190 1.70 -8.64 13.81
N CYS A 191 2.69 -9.30 13.24
CA CYS A 191 3.88 -8.67 12.66
C CYS A 191 3.86 -8.80 11.14
N TRP A 192 4.27 -7.75 10.43
CA TRP A 192 4.51 -7.88 9.01
C TRP A 192 5.57 -8.94 8.74
N ASP A 193 5.34 -9.72 7.70
CA ASP A 193 6.26 -10.75 7.23
C ASP A 193 6.39 -10.69 5.72
N SER A 194 7.25 -11.50 5.15
CA SER A 194 7.48 -11.56 3.70
C SER A 194 7.36 -12.98 3.19
N CYS A 195 6.50 -13.16 2.20
CA CYS A 195 6.45 -14.42 1.46
C CYS A 195 7.78 -14.75 0.75
N GLY A 196 8.74 -13.83 0.67
CA GLY A 196 10.09 -14.03 0.18
C GLY A 196 11.04 -14.69 1.19
N PHE A 197 10.68 -14.76 2.48
CA PHE A 197 11.52 -15.41 3.48
C PHE A 197 11.37 -16.93 3.44
N SER A 198 12.48 -17.65 3.61
CA SER A 198 12.54 -19.11 3.49
C SER A 198 11.64 -19.85 4.49
N LEU A 199 11.42 -19.28 5.67
CA LEU A 199 10.65 -19.89 6.75
C LEU A 199 9.17 -19.46 6.76
N PHE A 200 8.74 -18.58 5.88
CA PHE A 200 7.37 -18.06 5.86
C PHE A 200 6.28 -19.13 5.79
N THR A 201 6.56 -20.24 5.09
CA THR A 201 5.62 -21.36 4.94
C THR A 201 5.95 -22.56 5.84
N GLN A 202 6.86 -22.42 6.81
CA GLN A 202 7.22 -23.51 7.68
C GLN A 202 6.08 -23.85 8.68
N HIS A 203 5.66 -25.10 8.67
CA HIS A 203 4.66 -25.59 9.61
C HIS A 203 5.31 -25.94 10.96
N THR A 204 4.50 -25.97 12.01
CA THR A 204 4.94 -26.39 13.35
C THR A 204 5.51 -27.84 13.38
N SER A 205 5.13 -28.68 12.42
CA SER A 205 5.72 -30.02 12.22
C SER A 205 7.14 -29.99 11.65
N GLY A 206 7.70 -28.82 11.34
CA GLY A 206 8.99 -28.67 10.67
C GLY A 206 8.94 -28.82 9.15
N HIS A 207 7.80 -29.20 8.58
CA HIS A 207 7.64 -29.25 7.13
C HIS A 207 7.58 -27.83 6.54
N ASN A 208 8.40 -27.56 5.52
CA ASN A 208 8.38 -26.32 4.77
C ASN A 208 8.05 -26.62 3.31
N PRO A 209 6.82 -26.36 2.83
CA PRO A 209 6.43 -26.65 1.45
C PRO A 209 7.14 -25.77 0.42
N ARG A 210 7.77 -24.70 0.88
CA ARG A 210 8.53 -23.77 0.03
C ARG A 210 9.91 -23.55 0.66
N PRO A 211 10.90 -24.39 0.30
CA PRO A 211 12.26 -24.32 0.83
C PRO A 211 13.01 -23.05 0.37
#